data_59f16f20e0c76403915afc1333884f39
#
_entry.id   59f16f20e0c76403915afc1333884f39
#
_cell.length_a   1.000
_cell.length_b   1.000
_cell.length_c   1.000
_cell.angle_alpha   90.00
_cell.angle_beta   90.00
_cell.angle_gamma   90.00
#
_symmetry.space_group_name_H-M   'P 1'
#
loop_
_entity.id
_entity.type
_entity.pdbx_description
1 polymer ?
#
loop_
_entity_poly.entity_id
_entity_poly.type
_entity_poly.pdbx_seq_one_letter_code
_entity_poly.pdbx_strand_id
1 'polypeptide(L)'
;MARLMTTKTSATLLAAAFLLLAAAAAADAAPYDYAGAFDKCLQFFEAQRSGKLPADRRVQWRGDSALTDGFSQGVDLVGGYYDSGDHVKFGFPMAYAVTMLSWGVIEFEKEMVAANNLQRALDAIRWGTSYFIKAHTEPNGLWVQVGDGDSDHLCWERAEDMSTPRTVFKIDRNHPGSEVAGETAAALAAAAKAFRPYDSMYADLLLLHAKQLFTFADTFRGRYDDSVQSAKKFYPSDSGYQDELLWAAAWLYEATGDEEYLRYVSQNAEAFGGTGWSVLEFSWDNKYAGLQVLLSKVLLEGGGGSAGAGAYADTLRQFQAKAEFFLCACLQKNNGHNIKMTPGGLLYVDDWNNMQYVSSSAFLLTVYADYLAVSHGALKCPDGEVKPAEMIRFAKSQADYVLGKNPKGMSYMVGYGSYFPTHVHHRGASIPSVLDLKSVVGCMDGFDKYYNSKGADPNVLHGAIVGGPDADDGFVDDRCNYQHAEPTLAGNAPICGVFARLASEPAAASDNSPAPAAYSPPHDSSPSKGSPLEFVHTVSNSWTTNGVEYYRHVVTAKNTCGHTITYLKLHVKELSGPIYGLSATKEKDTYEFPSWLTHGLAAGEQLTIVYIQGGPPAKISVVNYKTA
;
A
#
# COMPACT_ATOMS: atom_id res chain seq x y z
N MET A 1 -23.00 24.09 -64.71
CA MET A 1 -23.03 22.84 -63.85
C MET A 1 -21.63 22.44 -63.39
N ALA A 2 -20.88 23.31 -62.73
CA ALA A 2 -19.51 22.99 -62.28
C ALA A 2 -19.14 23.68 -60.93
N ARG A 3 -20.10 23.81 -60.01
CA ARG A 3 -19.82 24.43 -58.67
C ARG A 3 -20.45 23.72 -57.49
N LEU A 4 -20.91 22.45 -57.66
CA LEU A 4 -21.52 21.67 -56.55
C LEU A 4 -20.80 20.37 -56.18
N MET A 5 -19.60 20.10 -56.74
CA MET A 5 -18.85 18.88 -56.42
C MET A 5 -17.63 19.05 -55.48
N THR A 6 -17.20 20.28 -55.17
CA THR A 6 -16.01 20.54 -54.36
C THR A 6 -16.27 20.68 -52.86
N THR A 7 -17.52 20.77 -52.39
CA THR A 7 -17.86 20.93 -50.97
C THR A 7 -18.12 19.61 -50.24
N LYS A 8 -18.44 18.52 -50.96
CA LYS A 8 -18.68 17.22 -50.32
C LYS A 8 -17.39 16.43 -49.99
N THR A 9 -16.31 16.64 -50.74
CA THR A 9 -15.03 15.98 -50.51
C THR A 9 -14.26 16.57 -49.34
N SER A 10 -14.38 17.86 -49.06
CA SER A 10 -13.71 18.48 -47.89
C SER A 10 -14.36 18.12 -46.55
N ALA A 11 -15.69 17.94 -46.52
CA ALA A 11 -16.40 17.55 -45.29
C ALA A 11 -16.15 16.08 -44.90
N THR A 12 -15.99 15.19 -45.89
CA THR A 12 -15.66 13.77 -45.64
C THR A 12 -14.20 13.58 -45.22
N LEU A 13 -13.27 14.38 -45.70
CA LEU A 13 -11.87 14.35 -45.27
C LEU A 13 -11.68 14.92 -43.84
N LEU A 14 -12.43 15.98 -43.48
CA LEU A 14 -12.43 16.50 -42.11
C LEU A 14 -13.09 15.52 -41.11
N ALA A 15 -14.17 14.86 -41.47
CA ALA A 15 -14.83 13.86 -40.65
C ALA A 15 -13.94 12.60 -40.48
N ALA A 16 -13.24 12.18 -41.53
CA ALA A 16 -12.27 11.07 -41.43
C ALA A 16 -11.03 11.44 -40.61
N ALA A 17 -10.54 12.69 -40.67
CA ALA A 17 -9.44 13.17 -39.83
C ALA A 17 -9.85 13.30 -38.35
N PHE A 18 -11.10 13.72 -38.07
CA PHE A 18 -11.63 13.74 -36.69
C PHE A 18 -11.86 12.33 -36.12
N LEU A 19 -12.30 11.38 -36.93
CA LEU A 19 -12.45 9.99 -36.57
C LEU A 19 -11.09 9.30 -36.36
N LEU A 20 -10.08 9.65 -37.14
CA LEU A 20 -8.70 9.15 -36.93
C LEU A 20 -8.00 9.79 -35.72
N LEU A 21 -8.28 11.06 -35.42
CA LEU A 21 -7.80 11.71 -34.19
C LEU A 21 -8.53 11.19 -32.92
N ALA A 22 -9.83 10.88 -33.03
CA ALA A 22 -10.58 10.26 -31.94
C ALA A 22 -10.17 8.79 -31.72
N ALA A 23 -9.80 8.07 -32.77
CA ALA A 23 -9.28 6.69 -32.65
C ALA A 23 -7.82 6.64 -32.13
N ALA A 24 -7.02 7.69 -32.32
CA ALA A 24 -5.67 7.79 -31.76
C ALA A 24 -5.67 8.14 -30.26
N ALA A 25 -6.81 8.59 -29.70
CA ALA A 25 -6.94 8.90 -28.27
C ALA A 25 -7.39 7.69 -27.41
N ALA A 26 -7.66 6.54 -28.03
CA ALA A 26 -7.99 5.29 -27.35
C ALA A 26 -6.89 4.23 -27.58
N ALA A 27 -5.63 4.62 -27.46
CA ALA A 27 -4.59 3.66 -27.18
C ALA A 27 -4.83 3.22 -25.73
N ASP A 28 -5.37 2.02 -25.51
CA ASP A 28 -5.44 1.40 -24.18
C ASP A 28 -4.04 1.44 -23.59
N ALA A 29 -3.84 2.32 -22.59
CA ALA A 29 -2.63 2.31 -21.80
C ALA A 29 -2.49 0.90 -21.20
N ALA A 30 -1.30 0.32 -21.29
CA ALA A 30 -1.04 -0.98 -20.69
C ALA A 30 -1.54 -0.99 -19.24
N PRO A 31 -2.16 -2.09 -18.78
CA PRO A 31 -2.71 -2.16 -17.43
C PRO A 31 -1.59 -1.85 -16.41
N TYR A 32 -1.93 -1.07 -15.37
CA TYR A 32 -0.97 -0.76 -14.31
C TYR A 32 -0.48 -2.05 -13.63
N ASP A 33 0.80 -2.08 -13.28
CA ASP A 33 1.42 -3.16 -12.51
C ASP A 33 1.07 -3.00 -11.02
N TYR A 34 -0.10 -3.49 -10.62
CA TYR A 34 -0.54 -3.42 -9.23
C TYR A 34 0.30 -4.31 -8.30
N ALA A 35 0.83 -5.44 -8.79
CA ALA A 35 1.72 -6.30 -8.00
C ALA A 35 3.04 -5.56 -7.70
N GLY A 36 3.60 -4.86 -8.69
CA GLY A 36 4.76 -3.99 -8.49
C GLY A 36 4.45 -2.76 -7.63
N ALA A 37 3.25 -2.19 -7.72
CA ALA A 37 2.82 -1.11 -6.83
C ALA A 37 2.69 -1.59 -5.38
N PHE A 38 2.13 -2.77 -5.16
CA PHE A 38 2.07 -3.41 -3.84
C PHE A 38 3.46 -3.68 -3.25
N ASP A 39 4.39 -4.25 -4.03
CA ASP A 39 5.76 -4.46 -3.59
C ASP A 39 6.46 -3.15 -3.16
N LYS A 40 6.28 -2.09 -3.95
CA LYS A 40 6.80 -0.75 -3.61
C LYS A 40 6.15 -0.18 -2.35
N CYS A 41 4.83 -0.33 -2.19
CA CYS A 41 4.12 0.11 -1.00
C CYS A 41 4.74 -0.49 0.28
N LEU A 42 5.12 -1.76 0.27
CA LEU A 42 5.83 -2.41 1.38
C LEU A 42 7.26 -1.88 1.56
N GLN A 43 7.94 -1.42 0.49
CA GLN A 43 9.26 -0.79 0.60
C GLN A 43 9.20 0.54 1.36
N PHE A 44 8.11 1.30 1.25
CA PHE A 44 7.92 2.50 2.07
C PHE A 44 7.95 2.16 3.56
N PHE A 45 7.24 1.13 4.00
CA PHE A 45 7.29 0.69 5.40
C PHE A 45 8.71 0.25 5.82
N GLU A 46 9.48 -0.39 4.94
CA GLU A 46 10.89 -0.69 5.23
C GLU A 46 11.74 0.58 5.40
N ALA A 47 11.46 1.63 4.61
CA ALA A 47 12.16 2.91 4.71
C ALA A 47 11.84 3.66 6.01
N GLN A 48 10.63 3.50 6.53
CA GLN A 48 10.17 4.15 7.76
C GLN A 48 10.62 3.45 9.06
N ARG A 49 11.29 2.30 8.97
CA ARG A 49 11.76 1.56 10.15
C ARG A 49 12.72 2.38 11.00
N SER A 50 12.46 2.42 12.30
CA SER A 50 13.36 2.90 13.36
C SER A 50 14.06 1.70 14.04
N GLY A 51 15.20 1.91 14.66
CA GLY A 51 15.94 0.89 15.38
C GLY A 51 17.06 0.26 14.55
N LYS A 52 17.45 -0.97 14.95
CA LYS A 52 18.44 -1.78 14.24
C LYS A 52 17.77 -2.45 13.04
N LEU A 53 18.25 -2.13 11.85
CA LEU A 53 17.66 -2.61 10.60
C LEU A 53 18.16 -4.02 10.25
N PRO A 54 17.31 -4.86 9.59
CA PRO A 54 17.70 -6.17 9.09
C PRO A 54 18.86 -6.07 8.08
N ALA A 55 19.73 -7.07 8.08
CA ALA A 55 20.88 -7.09 7.16
C ALA A 55 20.46 -7.25 5.69
N ASP A 56 19.34 -7.90 5.43
CA ASP A 56 18.75 -8.18 4.12
C ASP A 56 17.72 -7.13 3.67
N ARG A 57 17.67 -5.96 4.33
CA ARG A 57 16.78 -4.85 3.96
C ARG A 57 16.93 -4.44 2.51
N ARG A 58 15.83 -4.14 1.82
CA ARG A 58 15.83 -3.68 0.42
C ARG A 58 16.20 -2.19 0.30
N VAL A 59 15.83 -1.40 1.30
CA VAL A 59 16.11 0.04 1.34
C VAL A 59 17.54 0.24 1.85
N GLN A 60 18.50 0.21 0.91
CA GLN A 60 19.93 0.20 1.23
C GLN A 60 20.45 1.55 1.75
N TRP A 61 19.81 2.65 1.40
CA TRP A 61 20.22 3.99 1.82
C TRP A 61 19.92 4.31 3.30
N ARG A 62 19.09 3.49 3.98
CA ARG A 62 18.81 3.62 5.41
C ARG A 62 19.86 2.87 6.25
N GLY A 63 20.19 3.44 7.41
CA GLY A 63 21.03 2.85 8.45
C GLY A 63 20.28 2.67 9.77
N ASP A 64 20.97 2.10 10.77
CA ASP A 64 20.45 1.98 12.13
C ASP A 64 20.26 3.37 12.74
N SER A 65 19.18 3.56 13.51
CA SER A 65 18.84 4.87 14.12
C SER A 65 18.04 4.67 15.40
N ALA A 66 18.02 5.68 16.28
CA ALA A 66 17.23 5.68 17.53
C ALA A 66 17.43 4.41 18.40
N LEU A 67 18.67 3.95 18.51
CA LEU A 67 19.03 2.69 19.21
C LEU A 67 18.92 2.75 20.73
N THR A 68 18.61 3.91 21.29
CA THR A 68 18.48 4.15 22.73
C THR A 68 17.13 4.73 23.13
N ASP A 69 16.14 4.69 22.22
CA ASP A 69 14.80 5.18 22.51
C ASP A 69 14.22 4.51 23.76
N GLY A 70 13.75 5.33 24.71
CA GLY A 70 13.15 4.89 25.97
C GLY A 70 14.13 4.56 27.09
N PHE A 71 15.43 4.38 26.84
CA PHE A 71 16.39 3.90 27.84
C PHE A 71 16.53 4.86 29.04
N SER A 72 16.39 6.17 28.82
CA SER A 72 16.39 7.14 29.92
C SER A 72 15.22 6.98 30.89
N GLN A 73 14.16 6.29 30.49
CA GLN A 73 12.98 5.98 31.30
C GLN A 73 12.94 4.49 31.74
N GLY A 74 14.00 3.74 31.47
CA GLY A 74 14.11 2.32 31.81
C GLY A 74 13.22 1.40 30.97
N VAL A 75 12.81 1.84 29.76
CA VAL A 75 12.00 1.06 28.84
C VAL A 75 12.71 0.91 27.48
N ASP A 76 12.55 -0.24 26.84
CA ASP A 76 13.01 -0.47 25.47
C ASP A 76 11.93 -0.05 24.47
N LEU A 77 12.14 1.10 23.83
CA LEU A 77 11.29 1.61 22.74
C LEU A 77 12.04 1.64 21.40
N VAL A 78 13.10 0.85 21.26
CA VAL A 78 13.82 0.67 19.99
C VAL A 78 12.97 -0.12 19.01
N GLY A 79 12.85 0.34 17.77
CA GLY A 79 11.98 -0.26 16.75
C GLY A 79 10.77 0.62 16.43
N GLY A 80 9.74 0.04 15.82
CA GLY A 80 8.59 0.77 15.30
C GLY A 80 8.92 1.57 14.05
N TYR A 81 8.04 2.49 13.71
CA TYR A 81 8.13 3.30 12.51
C TYR A 81 8.22 4.78 12.86
N TYR A 82 9.02 5.53 12.11
CA TYR A 82 8.82 6.98 11.97
C TYR A 82 7.53 7.21 11.19
N ASP A 83 6.82 8.27 11.51
CA ASP A 83 5.46 8.47 11.01
C ASP A 83 5.41 8.87 9.53
N SER A 84 6.14 9.93 9.18
CA SER A 84 6.10 10.53 7.86
C SER A 84 7.49 10.97 7.40
N GLY A 85 7.69 12.25 7.06
CA GLY A 85 9.00 12.80 6.72
C GLY A 85 9.88 13.14 7.93
N ASP A 86 9.34 13.05 9.10
CA ASP A 86 9.94 13.35 10.40
C ASP A 86 10.56 12.13 11.10
N HIS A 87 11.02 12.31 12.36
CA HIS A 87 11.58 11.23 13.17
C HIS A 87 10.80 10.98 14.47
N VAL A 88 9.56 11.45 14.56
CA VAL A 88 8.67 11.13 15.67
C VAL A 88 8.02 9.77 15.43
N LYS A 89 7.86 8.99 16.48
CA LYS A 89 7.05 7.78 16.49
C LYS A 89 5.72 8.10 17.16
N PHE A 90 4.71 8.43 16.37
CA PHE A 90 3.35 8.64 16.86
C PHE A 90 2.62 7.29 16.90
N GLY A 91 2.27 6.84 18.11
CA GLY A 91 1.64 5.52 18.32
C GLY A 91 0.26 5.41 17.68
N PHE A 92 -0.52 6.48 17.65
CA PHE A 92 -1.90 6.44 17.16
C PHE A 92 -1.99 6.17 15.65
N PRO A 93 -1.39 6.98 14.74
CA PRO A 93 -1.40 6.66 13.31
C PRO A 93 -0.59 5.41 12.96
N MET A 94 0.46 5.06 13.72
CA MET A 94 1.18 3.80 13.54
C MET A 94 0.29 2.59 13.82
N ALA A 95 -0.55 2.63 14.87
CA ALA A 95 -1.48 1.56 15.20
C ALA A 95 -2.54 1.41 14.10
N TYR A 96 -3.12 2.51 13.63
CA TYR A 96 -4.04 2.49 12.48
C TYR A 96 -3.39 1.86 11.24
N ALA A 97 -2.16 2.24 10.90
CA ALA A 97 -1.45 1.67 9.76
C ALA A 97 -1.26 0.15 9.91
N VAL A 98 -0.91 -0.32 11.11
CA VAL A 98 -0.77 -1.77 11.40
C VAL A 98 -2.11 -2.49 11.32
N THR A 99 -3.21 -1.86 11.80
CA THR A 99 -4.56 -2.41 11.64
C THR A 99 -4.92 -2.58 10.17
N MET A 100 -4.68 -1.56 9.35
CA MET A 100 -5.02 -1.58 7.92
C MET A 100 -4.17 -2.58 7.14
N LEU A 101 -2.85 -2.68 7.41
CA LEU A 101 -2.00 -3.73 6.82
C LEU A 101 -2.48 -5.12 7.21
N SER A 102 -2.86 -5.32 8.47
CA SER A 102 -3.37 -6.60 8.97
C SER A 102 -4.71 -6.95 8.33
N TRP A 103 -5.62 -5.99 8.20
CA TRP A 103 -6.90 -6.17 7.50
C TRP A 103 -6.68 -6.56 6.03
N GLY A 104 -5.73 -5.88 5.35
CA GLY A 104 -5.32 -6.24 4.00
C GLY A 104 -4.82 -7.68 3.88
N VAL A 105 -4.01 -8.16 4.83
CA VAL A 105 -3.55 -9.57 4.85
C VAL A 105 -4.72 -10.52 5.08
N ILE A 106 -5.64 -10.21 5.99
CA ILE A 106 -6.80 -11.06 6.30
C ILE A 106 -7.70 -11.25 5.07
N GLU A 107 -7.94 -10.19 4.31
CA GLU A 107 -8.88 -10.24 3.18
C GLU A 107 -8.22 -10.69 1.87
N PHE A 108 -6.94 -10.34 1.65
CA PHE A 108 -6.26 -10.50 0.36
C PHE A 108 -5.00 -11.39 0.45
N GLU A 109 -4.99 -12.35 1.38
CA GLU A 109 -3.88 -13.29 1.56
C GLU A 109 -3.49 -14.01 0.26
N LYS A 110 -4.49 -14.52 -0.47
CA LYS A 110 -4.26 -15.28 -1.71
C LYS A 110 -3.60 -14.44 -2.79
N GLU A 111 -4.03 -13.20 -2.92
CA GLU A 111 -3.49 -12.22 -3.85
C GLU A 111 -2.06 -11.83 -3.46
N MET A 112 -1.79 -11.65 -2.18
CA MET A 112 -0.45 -11.38 -1.65
C MET A 112 0.50 -12.56 -1.84
N VAL A 113 0.01 -13.80 -1.70
CA VAL A 113 0.76 -15.02 -2.04
C VAL A 113 1.08 -15.05 -3.53
N ALA A 114 0.07 -14.82 -4.39
CA ALA A 114 0.25 -14.81 -5.84
C ALA A 114 1.24 -13.72 -6.29
N ALA A 115 1.26 -12.56 -5.61
CA ALA A 115 2.23 -11.49 -5.83
C ALA A 115 3.61 -11.77 -5.18
N ASN A 116 3.80 -12.89 -4.49
CA ASN A 116 5.02 -13.26 -3.76
C ASN A 116 5.45 -12.21 -2.72
N ASN A 117 4.49 -11.56 -2.06
CA ASN A 117 4.75 -10.47 -1.11
C ASN A 117 4.08 -10.67 0.27
N LEU A 118 3.39 -11.79 0.51
CA LEU A 118 2.74 -12.06 1.79
C LEU A 118 3.72 -11.99 2.96
N GLN A 119 4.90 -12.64 2.86
CA GLN A 119 5.88 -12.63 3.94
C GLN A 119 6.34 -11.21 4.28
N ARG A 120 6.52 -10.35 3.27
CA ARG A 120 6.92 -8.95 3.48
C ARG A 120 5.82 -8.12 4.15
N ALA A 121 4.56 -8.39 3.83
CA ALA A 121 3.42 -7.78 4.52
C ALA A 121 3.37 -8.23 5.98
N LEU A 122 3.55 -9.52 6.26
CA LEU A 122 3.66 -10.04 7.62
C LEU A 122 4.86 -9.46 8.38
N ASP A 123 6.01 -9.27 7.72
CA ASP A 123 7.20 -8.65 8.31
C ASP A 123 6.95 -7.16 8.67
N ALA A 124 6.22 -6.44 7.83
CA ALA A 124 5.83 -5.06 8.12
C ALA A 124 4.88 -5.00 9.34
N ILE A 125 3.88 -5.86 9.40
CA ILE A 125 2.98 -5.96 10.55
C ILE A 125 3.78 -6.34 11.82
N ARG A 126 4.68 -7.32 11.74
CA ARG A 126 5.50 -7.78 12.88
C ARG A 126 6.41 -6.67 13.40
N TRP A 127 6.95 -5.82 12.52
CA TRP A 127 7.79 -4.71 12.94
C TRP A 127 7.04 -3.72 13.84
N GLY A 128 5.83 -3.34 13.46
CA GLY A 128 4.96 -2.48 14.27
C GLY A 128 4.48 -3.16 15.55
N THR A 129 3.96 -4.38 15.46
CA THR A 129 3.40 -5.10 16.60
C THR A 129 4.45 -5.47 17.66
N SER A 130 5.68 -5.81 17.23
CA SER A 130 6.80 -6.04 18.16
C SER A 130 7.16 -4.77 18.94
N TYR A 131 7.03 -3.60 18.32
CA TYR A 131 7.21 -2.32 19.01
C TYR A 131 6.07 -2.07 20.01
N PHE A 132 4.81 -2.33 19.66
CA PHE A 132 3.68 -2.15 20.57
C PHE A 132 3.76 -3.08 21.81
N ILE A 133 4.25 -4.32 21.65
CA ILE A 133 4.50 -5.21 22.79
C ILE A 133 5.51 -4.59 23.75
N LYS A 134 6.60 -3.98 23.25
CA LYS A 134 7.59 -3.27 24.07
C LYS A 134 7.01 -2.01 24.72
N ALA A 135 6.17 -1.30 24.00
CA ALA A 135 5.53 -0.07 24.47
C ALA A 135 4.45 -0.33 25.55
N HIS A 136 3.81 -1.49 25.52
CA HIS A 136 2.81 -1.91 26.50
C HIS A 136 3.48 -2.66 27.67
N THR A 137 4.08 -1.92 28.58
CA THR A 137 4.91 -2.45 29.68
C THR A 137 4.13 -2.95 30.89
N GLU A 138 2.86 -2.58 31.03
CA GLU A 138 1.98 -2.97 32.13
C GLU A 138 0.51 -2.93 31.68
N PRO A 139 -0.42 -3.69 32.31
CA PRO A 139 -1.81 -3.81 31.82
C PRO A 139 -2.58 -2.50 31.65
N ASN A 140 -2.21 -1.43 32.36
CA ASN A 140 -2.86 -0.11 32.30
C ASN A 140 -1.83 1.00 32.04
N GLY A 141 -0.90 0.76 31.13
CA GLY A 141 0.11 1.73 30.76
C GLY A 141 0.70 1.45 29.40
N LEU A 142 0.68 2.45 28.53
CA LEU A 142 1.19 2.36 27.15
C LEU A 142 2.05 3.60 26.85
N TRP A 143 3.26 3.37 26.33
CA TRP A 143 4.09 4.42 25.76
C TRP A 143 3.60 4.70 24.34
N VAL A 144 3.13 5.95 24.12
CA VAL A 144 2.36 6.29 22.91
C VAL A 144 3.10 7.19 21.94
N GLN A 145 4.22 7.81 22.36
CA GLN A 145 4.99 8.66 21.48
C GLN A 145 6.47 8.66 21.88
N VAL A 146 7.36 8.70 20.89
CA VAL A 146 8.81 8.92 21.05
C VAL A 146 9.25 10.03 20.12
N GLY A 147 9.90 11.04 20.71
CA GLY A 147 10.20 12.32 20.07
C GLY A 147 9.11 13.34 20.37
N ASP A 148 9.51 14.57 20.60
CA ASP A 148 8.60 15.70 20.73
C ASP A 148 8.48 16.39 19.35
N GLY A 149 7.26 16.54 18.87
CA GLY A 149 7.02 17.03 17.50
C GLY A 149 7.55 18.43 17.25
N ASP A 150 7.40 19.35 18.21
CA ASP A 150 7.87 20.73 18.03
C ASP A 150 9.40 20.79 17.93
N SER A 151 10.13 20.09 18.82
CA SER A 151 11.59 20.07 18.78
C SER A 151 12.13 19.28 17.58
N ASP A 152 11.45 18.22 17.16
CA ASP A 152 11.79 17.45 15.97
C ASP A 152 11.67 18.29 14.69
N HIS A 153 10.58 19.05 14.55
CA HIS A 153 10.32 19.88 13.36
C HIS A 153 11.21 21.12 13.25
N LEU A 154 11.96 21.47 14.28
CA LEU A 154 13.01 22.49 14.22
C LEU A 154 14.33 21.97 13.62
N CYS A 155 14.36 20.72 13.18
CA CYS A 155 15.57 20.04 12.72
C CYS A 155 15.31 19.37 11.36
N TRP A 156 16.28 19.48 10.42
CA TRP A 156 16.26 18.74 9.17
C TRP A 156 17.55 17.93 9.05
N GLU A 157 17.52 16.71 9.58
CA GLU A 157 18.69 15.81 9.66
C GLU A 157 18.28 14.39 9.29
N ARG A 158 19.23 13.51 8.98
CA ARG A 158 18.92 12.07 8.75
C ARG A 158 18.59 11.38 10.07
N ALA A 159 17.80 10.34 10.02
CA ALA A 159 17.49 9.52 11.19
C ALA A 159 18.77 8.95 11.85
N GLU A 160 19.78 8.66 11.04
CA GLU A 160 21.08 8.13 11.47
C GLU A 160 21.95 9.17 12.20
N ASP A 161 21.74 10.45 11.93
CA ASP A 161 22.45 11.59 12.53
C ASP A 161 21.63 12.31 13.62
N MET A 162 20.45 11.82 13.91
CA MET A 162 19.43 12.48 14.74
C MET A 162 19.98 12.94 16.08
N SER A 163 19.86 14.25 16.32
CA SER A 163 20.32 14.94 17.54
C SER A 163 19.17 15.51 18.39
N THR A 164 17.94 15.48 17.87
CA THR A 164 16.76 15.97 18.58
C THR A 164 16.44 15.13 19.83
N PRO A 165 15.84 15.72 20.88
CA PRO A 165 15.45 14.99 22.08
C PRO A 165 14.50 13.83 21.76
N ARG A 166 14.81 12.67 22.32
CA ARG A 166 13.97 11.47 22.21
C ARG A 166 13.06 11.35 23.43
N THR A 167 12.33 12.43 23.73
CA THR A 167 11.33 12.46 24.81
C THR A 167 10.28 11.40 24.57
N VAL A 168 9.90 10.67 25.61
CA VAL A 168 8.88 9.61 25.54
C VAL A 168 7.65 10.02 26.34
N PHE A 169 6.48 9.68 25.82
CA PHE A 169 5.19 10.01 26.40
C PHE A 169 4.38 8.75 26.67
N LYS A 170 3.73 8.71 27.82
CA LYS A 170 2.98 7.55 28.31
C LYS A 170 1.57 7.95 28.70
N ILE A 171 0.62 7.06 28.44
CA ILE A 171 -0.71 7.07 29.05
C ILE A 171 -0.80 6.01 30.16
N ASP A 172 -1.54 6.30 31.19
CA ASP A 172 -1.79 5.45 32.34
C ASP A 172 -3.17 5.74 32.98
N ARG A 173 -3.46 5.17 34.13
CA ARG A 173 -4.74 5.37 34.84
C ARG A 173 -5.05 6.83 35.18
N ASN A 174 -4.03 7.66 35.40
CA ASN A 174 -4.16 9.06 35.78
C ASN A 174 -4.08 10.00 34.57
N HIS A 175 -3.53 9.51 33.49
CA HIS A 175 -3.35 10.21 32.21
C HIS A 175 -3.92 9.34 31.11
N PRO A 176 -5.24 9.26 30.97
CA PRO A 176 -5.89 8.33 30.05
C PRO A 176 -5.63 8.67 28.57
N GLY A 177 -5.91 7.70 27.69
CA GLY A 177 -5.81 7.86 26.25
C GLY A 177 -6.52 6.69 25.57
N SER A 178 -7.87 6.71 25.64
CA SER A 178 -8.69 5.57 25.24
C SER A 178 -8.60 5.30 23.74
N GLU A 179 -8.50 6.35 22.90
CA GLU A 179 -8.37 6.21 21.47
C GLU A 179 -7.07 5.50 21.06
N VAL A 180 -5.92 5.94 21.55
CA VAL A 180 -4.62 5.33 21.20
C VAL A 180 -4.47 3.93 21.79
N ALA A 181 -5.01 3.69 22.99
CA ALA A 181 -5.03 2.35 23.58
C ALA A 181 -6.01 1.42 22.83
N GLY A 182 -7.19 1.93 22.44
CA GLY A 182 -8.19 1.22 21.65
C GLY A 182 -7.66 0.87 20.25
N GLU A 183 -7.07 1.82 19.53
CA GLU A 183 -6.49 1.54 18.21
C GLU A 183 -5.29 0.57 18.31
N THR A 184 -4.44 0.69 19.35
CA THR A 184 -3.37 -0.29 19.55
C THR A 184 -3.92 -1.69 19.85
N ALA A 185 -5.02 -1.79 20.60
CA ALA A 185 -5.73 -3.05 20.84
C ALA A 185 -6.29 -3.64 19.54
N ALA A 186 -6.90 -2.79 18.68
CA ALA A 186 -7.40 -3.20 17.37
C ALA A 186 -6.27 -3.71 16.46
N ALA A 187 -5.14 -3.00 16.41
CA ALA A 187 -3.95 -3.38 15.64
C ALA A 187 -3.41 -4.75 16.05
N LEU A 188 -3.29 -4.97 17.37
CA LEU A 188 -2.80 -6.25 17.90
C LEU A 188 -3.81 -7.38 17.69
N ALA A 189 -5.11 -7.13 17.79
CA ALA A 189 -6.15 -8.12 17.52
C ALA A 189 -6.22 -8.49 16.03
N ALA A 190 -6.21 -7.51 15.13
CA ALA A 190 -6.16 -7.74 13.69
C ALA A 190 -4.89 -8.51 13.27
N ALA A 191 -3.73 -8.10 13.79
CA ALA A 191 -2.47 -8.80 13.57
C ALA A 191 -2.50 -10.24 14.11
N ALA A 192 -3.10 -10.47 15.28
CA ALA A 192 -3.26 -11.82 15.81
C ALA A 192 -4.05 -12.73 14.86
N LYS A 193 -5.13 -12.22 14.26
CA LYS A 193 -5.91 -12.94 13.24
C LYS A 193 -5.05 -13.22 12.00
N ALA A 194 -4.30 -12.23 11.51
CA ALA A 194 -3.42 -12.38 10.35
C ALA A 194 -2.28 -13.39 10.61
N PHE A 195 -1.69 -13.42 11.81
CA PHE A 195 -0.62 -14.36 12.16
C PHE A 195 -1.10 -15.75 12.57
N ARG A 196 -2.37 -15.95 12.88
CA ARG A 196 -2.89 -17.22 13.41
C ARG A 196 -2.50 -18.44 12.57
N PRO A 197 -2.56 -18.41 11.22
CA PRO A 197 -2.14 -19.54 10.40
C PRO A 197 -0.63 -19.82 10.39
N TYR A 198 0.21 -18.81 10.71
CA TYR A 198 1.65 -18.84 10.50
C TYR A 198 2.45 -18.95 11.80
N ASP A 199 1.98 -18.31 12.88
CA ASP A 199 2.65 -18.21 14.18
C ASP A 199 1.60 -18.07 15.30
N SER A 200 1.02 -19.20 15.70
CA SER A 200 -0.05 -19.22 16.69
C SER A 200 0.40 -18.71 18.07
N MET A 201 1.67 -18.95 18.46
CA MET A 201 2.20 -18.47 19.74
C MET A 201 2.33 -16.94 19.74
N TYR A 202 2.77 -16.37 18.64
CA TYR A 202 2.82 -14.92 18.49
C TYR A 202 1.41 -14.31 18.45
N ALA A 203 0.47 -14.94 17.77
CA ALA A 203 -0.94 -14.53 17.77
C ALA A 203 -1.55 -14.52 19.18
N ASP A 204 -1.23 -15.53 20.01
CA ASP A 204 -1.70 -15.57 21.42
C ASP A 204 -1.09 -14.44 22.25
N LEU A 205 0.19 -14.12 22.05
CA LEU A 205 0.84 -12.99 22.70
C LEU A 205 0.20 -11.67 22.30
N LEU A 206 -0.06 -11.47 21.01
CA LEU A 206 -0.75 -10.27 20.51
C LEU A 206 -2.14 -10.11 21.12
N LEU A 207 -2.93 -11.20 21.19
CA LEU A 207 -4.26 -11.18 21.80
C LEU A 207 -4.21 -10.88 23.29
N LEU A 208 -3.21 -11.35 24.03
CA LEU A 208 -3.04 -11.03 25.44
C LEU A 208 -2.91 -9.50 25.63
N HIS A 209 -2.02 -8.87 24.87
CA HIS A 209 -1.83 -7.43 24.91
C HIS A 209 -3.07 -6.65 24.43
N ALA A 210 -3.72 -7.10 23.34
CA ALA A 210 -4.94 -6.49 22.82
C ALA A 210 -6.06 -6.44 23.86
N LYS A 211 -6.33 -7.56 24.56
CA LYS A 211 -7.36 -7.65 25.61
C LYS A 211 -7.05 -6.74 26.80
N GLN A 212 -5.79 -6.67 27.21
CA GLN A 212 -5.37 -5.78 28.31
C GLN A 212 -5.55 -4.31 27.93
N LEU A 213 -5.13 -3.91 26.73
CA LEU A 213 -5.27 -2.54 26.23
C LEU A 213 -6.73 -2.13 26.04
N PHE A 214 -7.58 -3.01 25.52
CA PHE A 214 -9.02 -2.77 25.43
C PHE A 214 -9.63 -2.55 26.82
N THR A 215 -9.30 -3.40 27.79
CA THR A 215 -9.75 -3.25 29.16
C THR A 215 -9.27 -1.93 29.77
N PHE A 216 -8.03 -1.55 29.53
CA PHE A 216 -7.46 -0.29 29.98
C PHE A 216 -8.20 0.91 29.34
N ALA A 217 -8.37 0.92 28.02
CA ALA A 217 -9.05 1.98 27.27
C ALA A 217 -10.49 2.21 27.75
N ASP A 218 -11.22 1.13 28.00
CA ASP A 218 -12.62 1.18 28.41
C ASP A 218 -12.81 1.52 29.90
N THR A 219 -11.89 1.06 30.76
CA THR A 219 -11.98 1.29 32.21
C THR A 219 -11.55 2.70 32.61
N PHE A 220 -10.50 3.24 31.98
CA PHE A 220 -9.91 4.55 32.28
C PHE A 220 -10.08 5.48 31.10
N ARG A 221 -11.32 5.85 30.80
CA ARG A 221 -11.70 6.63 29.61
C ARG A 221 -11.22 8.06 29.68
N GLY A 222 -10.69 8.56 28.58
CA GLY A 222 -10.26 9.94 28.38
C GLY A 222 -9.44 10.10 27.12
N ARG A 223 -9.36 11.33 26.62
CA ARG A 223 -8.62 11.66 25.39
C ARG A 223 -7.12 11.69 25.66
N TYR A 224 -6.34 11.06 24.74
CA TYR A 224 -4.88 11.01 24.89
C TYR A 224 -4.21 12.36 24.64
N ASP A 225 -4.79 13.20 23.76
CA ASP A 225 -4.25 14.54 23.47
C ASP A 225 -4.45 15.54 24.62
N ASP A 226 -5.32 15.24 25.60
CA ASP A 226 -5.37 15.93 26.88
C ASP A 226 -4.24 15.46 27.82
N SER A 227 -3.84 14.20 27.74
CA SER A 227 -2.75 13.61 28.54
C SER A 227 -1.37 13.85 27.92
N VAL A 228 -1.27 13.86 26.58
CA VAL A 228 -0.03 14.02 25.80
C VAL A 228 -0.13 15.26 24.92
N GLN A 229 0.11 16.43 25.51
CA GLN A 229 -0.04 17.71 24.81
C GLN A 229 0.86 17.86 23.57
N SER A 230 2.01 17.15 23.55
CA SER A 230 2.91 17.13 22.38
C SER A 230 2.24 16.51 21.14
N ALA A 231 1.24 15.62 21.31
CA ALA A 231 0.51 15.04 20.20
C ALA A 231 -0.56 15.97 19.61
N LYS A 232 -1.13 16.85 20.43
CA LYS A 232 -2.34 17.64 20.11
C LYS A 232 -2.24 18.48 18.85
N LYS A 233 -1.05 18.94 18.51
CA LYS A 233 -0.80 19.77 17.31
C LYS A 233 -0.72 18.95 16.03
N PHE A 234 -0.35 17.67 16.10
CA PHE A 234 -0.02 16.81 14.97
C PHE A 234 -1.09 15.76 14.73
N TYR A 235 -1.57 15.15 15.81
CA TYR A 235 -2.56 14.07 15.79
C TYR A 235 -3.60 14.31 16.91
N PRO A 236 -4.45 15.36 16.79
CA PRO A 236 -5.51 15.61 17.77
C PRO A 236 -6.57 14.51 17.72
N SER A 237 -7.25 14.29 18.86
CA SER A 237 -8.39 13.38 18.94
C SER A 237 -9.67 14.16 18.63
N ASP A 238 -9.97 14.35 17.34
CA ASP A 238 -11.12 15.16 16.92
C ASP A 238 -12.43 14.37 16.99
N SER A 239 -12.43 13.07 16.64
CA SER A 239 -13.60 12.19 16.74
C SER A 239 -13.91 11.75 18.18
N GLY A 240 -12.97 11.93 19.11
CA GLY A 240 -13.03 11.41 20.48
C GLY A 240 -12.40 10.02 20.58
N TYR A 241 -12.98 9.13 21.38
CA TYR A 241 -12.43 7.76 21.59
C TYR A 241 -13.52 6.67 21.53
N GLN A 242 -14.74 7.06 21.27
CA GLN A 242 -15.88 6.14 21.31
C GLN A 242 -15.85 5.16 20.14
N ASP A 243 -15.42 5.62 18.99
CA ASP A 243 -15.26 4.79 17.79
C ASP A 243 -14.10 3.80 17.94
N GLU A 244 -12.95 4.18 18.56
CA GLU A 244 -11.87 3.24 18.84
C GLU A 244 -12.27 2.16 19.85
N LEU A 245 -13.10 2.47 20.83
CA LEU A 245 -13.61 1.45 21.75
C LEU A 245 -14.49 0.42 21.02
N LEU A 246 -15.38 0.87 20.14
CA LEU A 246 -16.19 -0.03 19.31
C LEU A 246 -15.30 -0.78 18.30
N TRP A 247 -14.35 -0.11 17.70
CA TRP A 247 -13.39 -0.66 16.74
C TRP A 247 -12.51 -1.77 17.34
N ALA A 248 -11.95 -1.52 18.51
CA ALA A 248 -11.16 -2.51 19.24
C ALA A 248 -12.00 -3.74 19.61
N ALA A 249 -13.24 -3.54 20.10
CA ALA A 249 -14.15 -4.64 20.40
C ALA A 249 -14.50 -5.44 19.13
N ALA A 250 -14.77 -4.77 18.00
CA ALA A 250 -15.05 -5.45 16.74
C ALA A 250 -13.85 -6.31 16.28
N TRP A 251 -12.62 -5.80 16.35
CA TRP A 251 -11.43 -6.56 16.00
C TRP A 251 -11.13 -7.71 16.97
N LEU A 252 -11.40 -7.53 18.26
CA LEU A 252 -11.31 -8.62 19.24
C LEU A 252 -12.34 -9.71 18.95
N TYR A 253 -13.58 -9.35 18.55
CA TYR A 253 -14.56 -10.32 18.09
C TYR A 253 -14.05 -11.08 16.84
N GLU A 254 -13.56 -10.36 15.83
CA GLU A 254 -13.02 -10.94 14.60
C GLU A 254 -11.85 -11.89 14.86
N ALA A 255 -11.00 -11.59 15.85
CA ALA A 255 -9.82 -12.39 16.16
C ALA A 255 -10.12 -13.60 17.06
N THR A 256 -11.18 -13.56 17.86
CA THR A 256 -11.46 -14.58 18.89
C THR A 256 -12.76 -15.36 18.67
N GLY A 257 -13.75 -14.76 18.00
CA GLY A 257 -15.11 -15.27 17.94
C GLY A 257 -15.88 -15.17 19.28
N ASP A 258 -15.33 -14.46 20.27
CA ASP A 258 -15.95 -14.34 21.59
C ASP A 258 -17.11 -13.33 21.54
N GLU A 259 -18.33 -13.82 21.76
CA GLU A 259 -19.57 -13.02 21.73
C GLU A 259 -19.59 -11.88 22.75
N GLU A 260 -18.74 -11.90 23.76
CA GLU A 260 -18.62 -10.81 24.73
C GLU A 260 -18.31 -9.47 24.03
N TYR A 261 -17.43 -9.49 23.04
CA TYR A 261 -17.09 -8.27 22.29
C TYR A 261 -18.20 -7.81 21.36
N LEU A 262 -18.91 -8.71 20.71
CA LEU A 262 -20.05 -8.35 19.88
C LEU A 262 -21.22 -7.81 20.74
N ARG A 263 -21.41 -8.36 21.93
CA ARG A 263 -22.34 -7.84 22.93
C ARG A 263 -21.95 -6.43 23.39
N TYR A 264 -20.65 -6.18 23.66
CA TYR A 264 -20.15 -4.85 24.00
C TYR A 264 -20.44 -3.85 22.89
N VAL A 265 -20.14 -4.18 21.63
CA VAL A 265 -20.46 -3.35 20.46
C VAL A 265 -21.96 -3.04 20.41
N SER A 266 -22.81 -4.05 20.55
CA SER A 266 -24.25 -3.88 20.45
C SER A 266 -24.83 -3.01 21.58
N GLN A 267 -24.34 -3.20 22.81
CA GLN A 267 -24.81 -2.43 23.98
C GLN A 267 -24.37 -0.96 23.94
N ASN A 268 -23.25 -0.64 23.32
CA ASN A 268 -22.72 0.72 23.23
C ASN A 268 -22.96 1.39 21.86
N ALA A 269 -23.58 0.68 20.90
CA ALA A 269 -23.73 1.12 19.51
C ALA A 269 -24.34 2.52 19.36
N GLU A 270 -25.41 2.80 20.10
CA GLU A 270 -26.11 4.10 20.07
C GLU A 270 -25.33 5.16 20.87
N ALA A 271 -24.97 4.83 22.12
CA ALA A 271 -24.30 5.77 23.03
C ALA A 271 -22.96 6.26 22.53
N PHE A 272 -22.23 5.42 21.77
CA PHE A 272 -20.94 5.75 21.17
C PHE A 272 -21.03 6.18 19.70
N GLY A 273 -22.21 6.46 19.20
CA GLY A 273 -22.41 6.98 17.85
C GLY A 273 -22.28 5.96 16.71
N GLY A 274 -21.96 4.71 16.99
CA GLY A 274 -21.71 3.68 15.97
C GLY A 274 -22.87 3.46 14.99
N THR A 275 -24.11 3.48 15.48
CA THR A 275 -25.33 3.41 14.66
C THR A 275 -25.98 4.77 14.41
N GLY A 276 -25.56 5.82 15.14
CA GLY A 276 -26.11 7.17 15.01
C GLY A 276 -25.46 7.97 13.88
N TRP A 277 -24.15 7.88 13.76
CA TRP A 277 -23.39 8.76 12.86
C TRP A 277 -23.28 8.21 11.44
N SER A 278 -23.53 9.09 10.47
CA SER A 278 -23.28 8.87 9.05
C SER A 278 -22.11 9.76 8.67
N VAL A 279 -20.95 9.16 8.46
CA VAL A 279 -19.69 9.89 8.20
C VAL A 279 -19.34 9.87 6.71
N LEU A 280 -18.49 10.81 6.29
CA LEU A 280 -17.98 10.92 4.92
C LEU A 280 -16.46 10.76 4.85
N GLU A 281 -15.85 10.22 5.90
CA GLU A 281 -14.41 9.94 5.99
C GLU A 281 -14.15 8.65 6.75
N PHE A 282 -12.98 8.08 6.52
CA PHE A 282 -12.36 7.03 7.31
C PHE A 282 -10.86 7.31 7.39
N SER A 283 -10.36 7.46 8.59
CA SER A 283 -8.98 7.92 8.82
C SER A 283 -8.37 7.33 10.09
N TRP A 284 -7.14 7.72 10.41
CA TRP A 284 -6.47 7.39 11.66
C TRP A 284 -7.21 7.94 12.90
N ASP A 285 -7.99 9.00 12.77
CA ASP A 285 -8.80 9.60 13.85
C ASP A 285 -10.23 9.03 13.86
N ASN A 286 -10.91 8.96 12.72
CA ASN A 286 -12.32 8.56 12.63
C ASN A 286 -12.49 7.12 12.15
N LYS A 287 -12.89 6.21 13.03
CA LYS A 287 -13.03 4.77 12.75
C LYS A 287 -14.43 4.33 12.32
N TYR A 288 -15.44 5.22 12.39
CA TYR A 288 -16.84 4.80 12.21
C TYR A 288 -17.10 4.06 10.90
N ALA A 289 -16.67 4.59 9.75
CA ALA A 289 -16.93 3.93 8.46
C ALA A 289 -16.26 2.55 8.38
N GLY A 290 -15.00 2.43 8.83
CA GLY A 290 -14.29 1.15 8.88
C GLY A 290 -14.95 0.14 9.80
N LEU A 291 -15.33 0.55 11.01
CA LEU A 291 -16.10 -0.24 11.97
C LEU A 291 -17.40 -0.76 11.37
N GLN A 292 -18.15 0.12 10.71
CA GLN A 292 -19.45 -0.19 10.11
C GLN A 292 -19.32 -1.21 8.97
N VAL A 293 -18.27 -1.08 8.14
CA VAL A 293 -17.94 -2.05 7.10
C VAL A 293 -17.53 -3.39 7.70
N LEU A 294 -16.64 -3.39 8.69
CA LEU A 294 -16.17 -4.60 9.36
C LEU A 294 -17.33 -5.40 9.99
N LEU A 295 -18.24 -4.72 10.71
CA LEU A 295 -19.40 -5.37 11.33
C LEU A 295 -20.44 -5.85 10.30
N SER A 296 -20.52 -5.22 9.13
CA SER A 296 -21.38 -5.70 8.04
C SER A 296 -20.96 -7.07 7.52
N LYS A 297 -19.67 -7.43 7.63
CA LYS A 297 -19.15 -8.75 7.28
C LYS A 297 -19.86 -9.86 8.05
N VAL A 298 -20.09 -9.65 9.35
CA VAL A 298 -20.76 -10.63 10.24
C VAL A 298 -22.15 -11.00 9.72
N LEU A 299 -22.89 -10.04 9.14
CA LEU A 299 -24.19 -10.30 8.52
C LEU A 299 -24.06 -10.96 7.15
N LEU A 300 -23.15 -10.48 6.33
CA LEU A 300 -23.05 -10.86 4.91
C LEU A 300 -22.44 -12.26 4.74
N GLU A 301 -21.43 -12.64 5.53
CA GLU A 301 -20.82 -13.97 5.49
C GLU A 301 -21.60 -15.02 6.31
N GLY A 302 -22.35 -14.60 7.31
CA GLY A 302 -23.12 -15.49 8.18
C GLY A 302 -24.36 -16.11 7.55
N GLY A 303 -24.66 -15.84 6.27
CA GLY A 303 -25.78 -16.43 5.53
C GLY A 303 -27.14 -16.25 6.19
N GLY A 304 -27.35 -15.21 7.01
CA GLY A 304 -28.57 -14.95 7.74
C GLY A 304 -28.91 -15.95 8.85
N GLY A 305 -28.02 -16.89 9.14
CA GLY A 305 -28.30 -18.02 10.04
C GLY A 305 -27.16 -18.39 11.02
N SER A 306 -26.08 -17.62 11.13
CA SER A 306 -25.09 -17.91 12.17
C SER A 306 -25.68 -17.61 13.55
N ALA A 307 -25.54 -18.53 14.49
CA ALA A 307 -26.08 -18.41 15.86
C ALA A 307 -25.59 -17.12 16.56
N GLY A 308 -24.41 -16.60 16.21
CA GLY A 308 -23.86 -15.37 16.76
C GLY A 308 -24.51 -14.08 16.23
N ALA A 309 -24.92 -14.01 14.95
CA ALA A 309 -25.59 -12.83 14.40
C ALA A 309 -27.02 -12.68 14.87
N GLY A 310 -27.71 -13.78 15.25
CA GLY A 310 -29.15 -13.82 15.55
C GLY A 310 -29.58 -12.82 16.62
N ALA A 311 -28.91 -12.78 17.75
CA ALA A 311 -29.22 -11.88 18.85
C ALA A 311 -28.91 -10.41 18.58
N TYR A 312 -27.95 -10.14 17.66
CA TYR A 312 -27.41 -8.80 17.36
C TYR A 312 -27.82 -8.29 15.96
N ALA A 313 -28.58 -9.09 15.21
CA ALA A 313 -28.87 -8.83 13.80
C ALA A 313 -29.45 -7.43 13.53
N ASP A 314 -30.33 -6.93 14.41
CA ASP A 314 -30.93 -5.60 14.22
C ASP A 314 -29.90 -4.49 14.40
N THR A 315 -29.02 -4.58 15.35
CA THR A 315 -27.92 -3.63 15.55
C THR A 315 -26.94 -3.69 14.39
N LEU A 316 -26.57 -4.91 13.95
CA LEU A 316 -25.66 -5.10 12.81
C LEU A 316 -26.25 -4.54 11.50
N ARG A 317 -27.57 -4.66 11.27
CA ARG A 317 -28.23 -4.01 10.13
C ARG A 317 -28.17 -2.47 10.19
N GLN A 318 -28.21 -1.90 11.40
CA GLN A 318 -28.01 -0.44 11.55
C GLN A 318 -26.59 -0.03 11.21
N PHE A 319 -25.57 -0.79 11.64
CA PHE A 319 -24.18 -0.58 11.22
C PHE A 319 -24.04 -0.72 9.70
N GLN A 320 -24.65 -1.74 9.10
CA GLN A 320 -24.64 -1.95 7.65
C GLN A 320 -25.26 -0.76 6.91
N ALA A 321 -26.38 -0.23 7.36
CA ALA A 321 -27.00 0.94 6.74
C ALA A 321 -26.08 2.17 6.75
N LYS A 322 -25.25 2.34 7.80
CA LYS A 322 -24.27 3.42 7.88
C LYS A 322 -23.05 3.16 6.98
N ALA A 323 -22.56 1.92 6.92
CA ALA A 323 -21.54 1.53 5.96
C ALA A 323 -21.99 1.81 4.52
N GLU A 324 -23.20 1.40 4.18
CA GLU A 324 -23.79 1.62 2.85
C GLU A 324 -23.97 3.11 2.54
N PHE A 325 -24.31 3.95 3.52
CA PHE A 325 -24.33 5.41 3.34
C PHE A 325 -22.97 5.95 2.90
N PHE A 326 -21.88 5.57 3.61
CA PHE A 326 -20.51 5.99 3.28
C PHE A 326 -20.10 5.52 1.87
N LEU A 327 -20.33 4.24 1.56
CA LEU A 327 -19.97 3.64 0.29
C LEU A 327 -20.74 4.27 -0.89
N CYS A 328 -22.05 4.55 -0.69
CA CYS A 328 -22.85 5.27 -1.69
C CYS A 328 -22.35 6.70 -1.90
N ALA A 329 -21.89 7.37 -0.83
CA ALA A 329 -21.32 8.72 -0.92
C ALA A 329 -20.01 8.73 -1.72
N CYS A 330 -19.14 7.72 -1.53
CA CYS A 330 -17.95 7.52 -2.36
C CYS A 330 -18.31 7.34 -3.84
N LEU A 331 -19.31 6.51 -4.13
CA LEU A 331 -19.76 6.15 -5.47
C LEU A 331 -20.60 7.24 -6.18
N GLN A 332 -20.79 8.39 -5.56
CA GLN A 332 -21.59 9.49 -6.07
C GLN A 332 -23.08 9.12 -6.28
N LYS A 333 -23.60 8.23 -5.42
CA LYS A 333 -24.97 7.72 -5.50
C LYS A 333 -25.77 7.89 -4.19
N ASN A 334 -25.52 8.97 -3.44
CA ASN A 334 -26.11 9.20 -2.14
C ASN A 334 -27.04 10.43 -2.08
N ASN A 335 -27.84 10.65 -3.13
CA ASN A 335 -28.84 11.72 -3.22
C ASN A 335 -28.28 13.11 -2.81
N GLY A 336 -27.11 13.46 -3.35
CA GLY A 336 -26.43 14.72 -3.09
C GLY A 336 -25.56 14.75 -1.81
N HIS A 337 -25.64 13.75 -0.94
CA HIS A 337 -24.74 13.59 0.21
C HIS A 337 -23.48 12.81 -0.15
N ASN A 338 -22.78 13.27 -1.19
CA ASN A 338 -21.61 12.60 -1.74
C ASN A 338 -20.31 13.21 -1.20
N ILE A 339 -19.27 12.41 -1.13
CA ILE A 339 -17.90 12.91 -0.96
C ILE A 339 -17.53 13.72 -2.20
N LYS A 340 -16.89 14.86 -2.03
CA LYS A 340 -16.44 15.68 -3.17
C LYS A 340 -15.47 14.89 -4.04
N MET A 341 -15.38 15.29 -5.31
CA MET A 341 -14.37 14.77 -6.23
C MET A 341 -13.65 15.92 -6.91
N THR A 342 -12.36 15.73 -7.17
CA THR A 342 -11.61 16.63 -8.05
C THR A 342 -12.15 16.53 -9.49
N PRO A 343 -11.90 17.53 -10.38
CA PRO A 343 -12.27 17.45 -11.80
C PRO A 343 -11.71 16.20 -12.51
N GLY A 344 -10.54 15.71 -12.08
CA GLY A 344 -9.90 14.48 -12.59
C GLY A 344 -10.47 13.18 -12.05
N GLY A 345 -11.41 13.25 -11.10
CA GLY A 345 -12.12 12.08 -10.57
C GLY A 345 -11.52 11.43 -9.31
N LEU A 346 -10.68 12.14 -8.57
CA LEU A 346 -10.19 11.70 -7.27
C LEU A 346 -11.19 12.07 -6.17
N LEU A 347 -11.46 11.19 -5.21
CA LEU A 347 -12.17 11.55 -3.99
C LEU A 347 -11.40 12.64 -3.23
N TYR A 348 -12.12 13.62 -2.67
CA TYR A 348 -11.51 14.75 -1.99
C TYR A 348 -12.24 15.07 -0.69
N VAL A 349 -11.53 14.89 0.40
CA VAL A 349 -12.07 15.10 1.77
C VAL A 349 -11.41 16.32 2.41
N ASP A 350 -10.07 16.39 2.39
CA ASP A 350 -9.28 17.44 3.04
C ASP A 350 -8.09 17.84 2.16
N ASP A 351 -7.63 19.08 2.31
CA ASP A 351 -6.45 19.60 1.61
C ASP A 351 -5.14 19.03 2.16
N TRP A 352 -5.12 18.69 3.46
CA TRP A 352 -3.94 18.11 4.07
C TRP A 352 -3.91 16.59 3.87
N ASN A 353 -2.95 16.13 3.07
CA ASN A 353 -2.72 14.69 2.84
C ASN A 353 -4.00 13.94 2.42
N ASN A 354 -4.70 14.46 1.40
CA ASN A 354 -5.96 13.89 0.92
C ASN A 354 -5.85 12.39 0.57
N MET A 355 -4.65 11.93 0.18
CA MET A 355 -4.44 10.53 -0.20
C MET A 355 -4.72 9.53 0.92
N GLN A 356 -4.65 9.91 2.19
CA GLN A 356 -5.07 9.03 3.29
C GLN A 356 -6.56 8.67 3.22
N TYR A 357 -7.42 9.63 2.88
CA TYR A 357 -8.87 9.42 2.73
C TYR A 357 -9.22 8.67 1.46
N VAL A 358 -8.49 8.94 0.37
CA VAL A 358 -8.61 8.20 -0.90
C VAL A 358 -8.26 6.73 -0.70
N SER A 359 -7.12 6.47 -0.06
CA SER A 359 -6.60 5.13 0.21
C SER A 359 -7.57 4.30 1.06
N SER A 360 -8.05 4.89 2.15
CA SER A 360 -8.97 4.23 3.07
C SER A 360 -10.35 4.01 2.46
N SER A 361 -10.89 4.99 1.69
CA SER A 361 -12.16 4.83 0.98
C SER A 361 -12.10 3.74 -0.10
N ALA A 362 -11.01 3.72 -0.89
CA ALA A 362 -10.79 2.68 -1.90
C ALA A 362 -10.68 1.29 -1.25
N PHE A 363 -10.03 1.19 -0.09
CA PHE A 363 -9.93 -0.05 0.66
C PHE A 363 -11.31 -0.55 1.13
N LEU A 364 -12.12 0.32 1.77
CA LEU A 364 -13.45 -0.05 2.24
C LEU A 364 -14.39 -0.46 1.10
N LEU A 365 -14.34 0.23 -0.05
CA LEU A 365 -15.06 -0.15 -1.26
C LEU A 365 -14.66 -1.55 -1.75
N THR A 366 -13.38 -1.86 -1.68
CA THR A 366 -12.83 -3.14 -2.15
C THR A 366 -13.27 -4.29 -1.26
N VAL A 367 -13.10 -4.18 0.05
CA VAL A 367 -13.49 -5.26 0.98
C VAL A 367 -15.01 -5.45 1.02
N TYR A 368 -15.79 -4.38 0.98
CA TYR A 368 -17.25 -4.51 0.99
C TYR A 368 -17.80 -5.12 -0.30
N ALA A 369 -17.17 -4.82 -1.44
CA ALA A 369 -17.51 -5.46 -2.72
C ALA A 369 -17.31 -6.99 -2.64
N ASP A 370 -16.22 -7.44 -2.04
CA ASP A 370 -15.95 -8.88 -1.88
C ASP A 370 -16.95 -9.52 -0.88
N TYR A 371 -17.33 -8.86 0.22
CA TYR A 371 -18.40 -9.34 1.13
C TYR A 371 -19.75 -9.48 0.42
N LEU A 372 -20.12 -8.50 -0.41
CA LEU A 372 -21.35 -8.58 -1.20
C LEU A 372 -21.28 -9.68 -2.26
N ALA A 373 -20.11 -9.92 -2.87
CA ALA A 373 -19.95 -10.99 -3.85
C ALA A 373 -20.18 -12.38 -3.24
N VAL A 374 -19.69 -12.62 -2.01
CA VAL A 374 -19.92 -13.88 -1.26
C VAL A 374 -21.41 -14.07 -0.96
N SER A 375 -22.12 -13.01 -0.57
CA SER A 375 -23.56 -13.07 -0.27
C SER A 375 -24.47 -13.00 -1.51
N HIS A 376 -23.91 -12.92 -2.72
CA HIS A 376 -24.62 -12.67 -3.98
C HIS A 376 -25.50 -11.40 -3.92
N GLY A 377 -25.07 -10.40 -3.13
CA GLY A 377 -25.77 -9.14 -2.89
C GLY A 377 -25.35 -8.04 -3.84
N ALA A 378 -26.01 -6.89 -3.67
CA ALA A 378 -25.63 -5.64 -4.31
C ALA A 378 -25.85 -4.48 -3.32
N LEU A 379 -25.04 -3.43 -3.44
CA LEU A 379 -25.16 -2.22 -2.63
C LEU A 379 -26.38 -1.41 -3.07
N LYS A 380 -27.27 -1.09 -2.13
CA LYS A 380 -28.49 -0.32 -2.39
C LYS A 380 -28.27 1.13 -2.02
N CYS A 381 -28.02 1.96 -3.04
CA CYS A 381 -27.90 3.39 -2.85
C CYS A 381 -29.19 4.14 -3.18
N PRO A 382 -29.41 5.36 -2.63
CA PRO A 382 -30.55 6.20 -2.98
C PRO A 382 -30.69 6.45 -4.48
N ASP A 383 -29.58 6.60 -5.21
CA ASP A 383 -29.55 6.86 -6.65
C ASP A 383 -29.31 5.58 -7.49
N GLY A 384 -29.72 4.42 -6.97
CA GLY A 384 -29.73 3.15 -7.68
C GLY A 384 -28.78 2.09 -7.12
N GLU A 385 -29.01 0.86 -7.56
CA GLU A 385 -28.24 -0.30 -7.13
C GLU A 385 -26.84 -0.31 -7.76
N VAL A 386 -25.84 -0.78 -7.00
CA VAL A 386 -24.44 -0.92 -7.44
C VAL A 386 -23.98 -2.36 -7.22
N LYS A 387 -23.47 -2.98 -8.27
CA LYS A 387 -22.92 -4.35 -8.21
C LYS A 387 -21.49 -4.35 -7.65
N PRO A 388 -21.06 -5.44 -7.01
CA PRO A 388 -19.68 -5.57 -6.53
C PRO A 388 -18.61 -5.18 -7.57
N ALA A 389 -18.75 -5.64 -8.81
CA ALA A 389 -17.82 -5.30 -9.89
C ALA A 389 -17.77 -3.78 -10.23
N GLU A 390 -18.84 -3.03 -9.96
CA GLU A 390 -18.84 -1.57 -10.13
C GLU A 390 -18.10 -0.87 -9.00
N MET A 391 -18.21 -1.39 -7.78
CA MET A 391 -17.44 -0.91 -6.63
C MET A 391 -15.94 -1.12 -6.83
N ILE A 392 -15.55 -2.33 -7.29
CA ILE A 392 -14.14 -2.62 -7.63
C ILE A 392 -13.63 -1.69 -8.74
N ARG A 393 -14.43 -1.45 -9.79
CA ARG A 393 -14.05 -0.50 -10.85
C ARG A 393 -13.84 0.92 -10.34
N PHE A 394 -14.66 1.36 -9.40
CA PHE A 394 -14.48 2.67 -8.79
C PHE A 394 -13.23 2.71 -7.90
N ALA A 395 -13.01 1.74 -7.02
CA ALA A 395 -11.79 1.63 -6.23
C ALA A 395 -10.54 1.57 -7.12
N LYS A 396 -10.62 0.80 -8.22
CA LYS A 396 -9.58 0.76 -9.24
C LYS A 396 -9.31 2.12 -9.88
N SER A 397 -10.35 2.92 -10.16
CA SER A 397 -10.17 4.26 -10.73
C SER A 397 -9.39 5.19 -9.79
N GLN A 398 -9.58 5.06 -8.48
CA GLN A 398 -8.82 5.81 -7.47
C GLN A 398 -7.36 5.31 -7.43
N ALA A 399 -7.12 4.00 -7.44
CA ALA A 399 -5.79 3.41 -7.54
C ALA A 399 -5.08 3.81 -8.85
N ASP A 400 -5.77 3.79 -9.98
CA ASP A 400 -5.25 4.22 -11.28
C ASP A 400 -4.85 5.71 -11.26
N TYR A 401 -5.67 6.55 -10.59
CA TYR A 401 -5.35 7.97 -10.42
C TYR A 401 -4.04 8.16 -9.63
N VAL A 402 -3.88 7.44 -8.52
CA VAL A 402 -2.64 7.44 -7.74
C VAL A 402 -1.44 7.02 -8.59
N LEU A 403 -1.59 6.03 -9.46
CA LEU A 403 -0.51 5.50 -10.29
C LEU A 403 -0.23 6.28 -11.58
N GLY A 404 -1.00 7.36 -11.86
CA GLY A 404 -0.72 8.28 -12.95
C GLY A 404 -1.85 8.51 -13.95
N LYS A 405 -3.01 7.84 -13.82
CA LYS A 405 -4.20 8.14 -14.66
C LYS A 405 -4.93 9.36 -14.11
N ASN A 406 -4.28 10.50 -14.17
CA ASN A 406 -4.74 11.78 -13.64
C ASN A 406 -4.36 12.92 -14.58
N PRO A 407 -4.89 14.15 -14.38
CA PRO A 407 -4.61 15.29 -15.27
C PRO A 407 -3.13 15.68 -15.42
N LYS A 408 -2.29 15.30 -14.44
CA LYS A 408 -0.83 15.53 -14.49
C LYS A 408 -0.07 14.42 -15.23
N GLY A 409 -0.68 13.25 -15.46
CA GLY A 409 0.01 12.07 -15.99
C GLY A 409 1.15 11.60 -15.09
N MET A 410 1.13 11.95 -13.79
CA MET A 410 2.17 11.70 -12.82
C MET A 410 1.70 10.69 -11.78
N SER A 411 2.53 9.69 -11.48
CA SER A 411 2.27 8.83 -10.32
C SER A 411 2.47 9.61 -9.03
N TYR A 412 1.51 9.56 -8.10
CA TYR A 412 1.68 10.05 -6.73
C TYR A 412 2.36 9.02 -5.82
N MET A 413 2.65 7.83 -6.35
CA MET A 413 3.56 6.87 -5.73
C MET A 413 4.98 7.12 -6.19
N VAL A 414 5.87 7.49 -5.29
CA VAL A 414 7.29 7.73 -5.54
C VAL A 414 7.97 6.45 -6.06
N GLY A 415 8.74 6.60 -7.13
CA GLY A 415 9.45 5.48 -7.76
C GLY A 415 8.58 4.52 -8.57
N TYR A 416 7.31 4.87 -8.84
CA TYR A 416 6.44 4.11 -9.74
C TYR A 416 6.36 4.78 -11.11
N GLY A 417 6.60 4.03 -12.17
CA GLY A 417 6.68 4.57 -13.54
C GLY A 417 7.91 5.47 -13.73
N SER A 418 7.83 6.35 -14.71
CA SER A 418 8.92 7.28 -15.09
C SER A 418 8.71 8.72 -14.62
N TYR A 419 7.50 9.06 -14.20
CA TYR A 419 7.16 10.41 -13.75
C TYR A 419 6.42 10.36 -12.41
N PHE A 420 7.10 10.82 -11.36
CA PHE A 420 6.66 10.82 -9.96
C PHE A 420 7.32 11.98 -9.20
N PRO A 421 6.85 12.37 -8.00
CA PRO A 421 7.45 13.41 -7.18
C PRO A 421 8.90 13.10 -6.82
N THR A 422 9.77 14.06 -7.02
CA THR A 422 11.22 13.98 -6.76
C THR A 422 11.68 14.92 -5.64
N HIS A 423 10.76 15.72 -5.09
CA HIS A 423 11.00 16.65 -3.99
C HIS A 423 10.04 16.32 -2.82
N VAL A 424 10.22 15.12 -2.27
CA VAL A 424 9.36 14.61 -1.20
C VAL A 424 9.68 15.34 0.11
N HIS A 425 8.65 15.73 0.88
CA HIS A 425 8.85 16.25 2.22
C HIS A 425 9.25 15.11 3.16
N HIS A 426 10.51 14.68 3.06
CA HIS A 426 11.06 13.57 3.84
C HIS A 426 12.57 13.75 4.03
N ARG A 427 13.02 13.84 5.28
CA ARG A 427 14.41 14.13 5.63
C ARG A 427 15.38 13.11 5.07
N GLY A 428 15.10 11.82 5.30
CA GLY A 428 15.96 10.73 4.80
C GLY A 428 16.02 10.64 3.28
N ALA A 429 14.95 11.01 2.56
CA ALA A 429 14.95 11.05 1.09
C ALA A 429 15.81 12.20 0.56
N SER A 430 15.69 13.38 1.18
CA SER A 430 16.31 14.63 0.72
C SER A 430 17.80 14.76 1.03
N ILE A 431 18.30 13.99 2.00
CA ILE A 431 19.70 14.02 2.45
C ILE A 431 20.43 12.78 1.94
N PRO A 432 21.66 12.90 1.36
CA PRO A 432 22.41 11.72 0.92
C PRO A 432 22.58 10.68 2.03
N SER A 433 22.54 9.40 1.65
CA SER A 433 22.71 8.28 2.58
C SER A 433 24.02 8.40 3.40
N VAL A 434 23.99 7.87 4.62
CA VAL A 434 25.22 7.69 5.44
C VAL A 434 26.27 6.80 4.75
N LEU A 435 25.89 6.04 3.75
CA LEU A 435 26.80 5.25 2.94
C LEU A 435 27.60 6.12 1.96
N ASP A 436 26.99 7.16 1.44
CA ASP A 436 27.55 8.07 0.44
C ASP A 436 28.21 9.30 1.11
N LEU A 437 27.53 9.91 2.08
CA LEU A 437 28.00 11.05 2.85
C LEU A 437 28.28 10.62 4.30
N LYS A 438 29.56 10.38 4.62
CA LYS A 438 30.01 9.90 5.95
C LYS A 438 29.98 10.96 7.04
N SER A 439 30.00 12.25 6.67
CA SER A 439 29.92 13.33 7.66
C SER A 439 28.49 13.45 8.22
N VAL A 440 28.41 13.79 9.49
CA VAL A 440 27.14 14.13 10.15
C VAL A 440 26.52 15.35 9.48
N VAL A 441 25.20 15.29 9.24
CA VAL A 441 24.40 16.42 8.78
C VAL A 441 23.61 16.96 9.96
N GLY A 442 24.00 18.12 10.47
CA GLY A 442 23.30 18.78 11.58
C GLY A 442 22.03 19.49 11.14
N CYS A 443 21.17 19.84 12.10
CA CYS A 443 19.85 20.43 11.89
C CYS A 443 19.83 21.59 10.88
N MET A 444 20.66 22.62 11.09
CA MET A 444 20.67 23.81 10.24
C MET A 444 21.30 23.53 8.87
N ASP A 445 22.37 22.75 8.85
CA ASP A 445 22.98 22.29 7.60
C ASP A 445 21.96 21.52 6.73
N GLY A 446 21.09 20.74 7.35
CA GLY A 446 20.02 20.04 6.70
C GLY A 446 19.01 20.98 6.04
N PHE A 447 18.57 22.02 6.75
CA PHE A 447 17.69 23.04 6.17
C PHE A 447 18.37 23.79 5.03
N ASP A 448 19.59 24.29 5.24
CA ASP A 448 20.28 25.16 4.28
C ASP A 448 20.66 24.41 3.00
N LYS A 449 21.15 23.17 3.12
CA LYS A 449 21.73 22.43 2.01
C LYS A 449 20.74 21.48 1.30
N TYR A 450 19.75 20.96 2.04
CA TYR A 450 18.89 19.88 1.53
C TYR A 450 17.41 20.24 1.49
N TYR A 451 16.84 20.75 2.59
CA TYR A 451 15.43 21.17 2.59
C TYR A 451 15.15 22.24 1.53
N ASN A 452 15.96 23.28 1.48
CA ASN A 452 15.85 24.38 0.52
C ASN A 452 16.40 24.04 -0.89
N SER A 453 16.98 22.86 -1.08
CA SER A 453 17.52 22.44 -2.37
C SER A 453 16.42 22.33 -3.42
N LYS A 454 16.69 22.85 -4.61
CA LYS A 454 15.83 22.64 -5.79
C LYS A 454 16.25 21.42 -6.63
N GLY A 455 17.23 20.65 -6.15
CA GLY A 455 17.60 19.36 -6.74
C GLY A 455 16.67 18.24 -6.27
N ALA A 456 16.52 17.23 -7.13
CA ALA A 456 15.77 16.02 -6.76
C ALA A 456 16.39 15.32 -5.54
N ASP A 457 15.55 14.60 -4.80
CA ASP A 457 15.96 13.81 -3.65
C ASP A 457 17.02 12.78 -4.07
N PRO A 458 18.17 12.69 -3.36
CA PRO A 458 19.22 11.72 -3.69
C PRO A 458 18.81 10.27 -3.41
N ASN A 459 17.86 10.05 -2.51
CA ASN A 459 17.34 8.73 -2.16
C ASN A 459 15.89 8.61 -2.59
N VAL A 460 15.62 7.73 -3.55
CA VAL A 460 14.23 7.49 -3.98
C VAL A 460 13.48 6.74 -2.89
N LEU A 461 12.43 7.36 -2.33
CA LEU A 461 11.57 6.78 -1.31
C LEU A 461 10.50 5.89 -1.99
N HIS A 462 10.94 4.74 -2.50
CA HIS A 462 10.08 3.84 -3.26
C HIS A 462 8.79 3.47 -2.52
N GLY A 463 7.66 3.65 -3.19
CA GLY A 463 6.35 3.24 -2.70
C GLY A 463 5.65 4.23 -1.79
N ALA A 464 6.30 5.33 -1.44
CA ALA A 464 5.67 6.41 -0.68
C ALA A 464 4.53 7.04 -1.49
N ILE A 465 3.34 7.11 -0.93
CA ILE A 465 2.22 7.86 -1.49
C ILE A 465 2.27 9.26 -0.85
N VAL A 466 2.55 10.27 -1.66
CA VAL A 466 2.56 11.67 -1.18
C VAL A 466 1.14 12.17 -0.93
N GLY A 467 0.98 13.30 -0.23
CA GLY A 467 -0.32 13.87 0.16
C GLY A 467 -1.29 14.08 -0.99
N GLY A 468 -0.78 14.29 -2.21
CA GLY A 468 -1.58 14.32 -3.43
C GLY A 468 -1.95 15.74 -3.89
N PRO A 469 -2.85 15.86 -4.89
CA PRO A 469 -3.27 17.13 -5.45
C PRO A 469 -4.25 17.88 -4.54
N ASP A 470 -4.42 19.17 -4.82
CA ASP A 470 -5.52 19.99 -4.29
C ASP A 470 -6.88 19.63 -4.92
N ALA A 471 -7.93 20.35 -4.50
CA ALA A 471 -9.31 20.13 -4.97
C ALA A 471 -9.51 20.30 -6.48
N ASP A 472 -8.59 20.97 -7.16
CA ASP A 472 -8.64 21.30 -8.60
C ASP A 472 -7.61 20.47 -9.40
N ASP A 473 -7.12 19.35 -8.87
CA ASP A 473 -6.06 18.49 -9.43
C ASP A 473 -4.70 19.21 -9.56
N GLY A 474 -4.49 20.31 -8.85
CA GLY A 474 -3.22 21.02 -8.82
C GLY A 474 -2.21 20.29 -7.92
N PHE A 475 -0.95 20.18 -8.39
CA PHE A 475 0.16 19.64 -7.61
C PHE A 475 1.45 20.32 -8.02
N VAL A 476 2.22 20.72 -7.02
CA VAL A 476 3.57 21.26 -7.20
C VAL A 476 4.54 20.35 -6.48
N ASP A 477 5.51 19.77 -7.22
CA ASP A 477 6.58 18.93 -6.67
C ASP A 477 7.60 19.83 -5.94
N ASP A 478 7.25 20.21 -4.71
CA ASP A 478 8.08 21.08 -3.85
C ASP A 478 8.10 20.48 -2.43
N ARG A 479 9.29 20.18 -1.95
CA ARG A 479 9.55 19.63 -0.60
C ARG A 479 9.00 20.51 0.52
N CYS A 480 8.92 21.83 0.30
CA CYS A 480 8.38 22.76 1.29
C CYS A 480 6.84 22.67 1.42
N ASN A 481 6.17 22.09 0.43
CA ASN A 481 4.72 21.88 0.46
C ASN A 481 4.37 20.55 1.14
N TYR A 482 4.54 20.49 2.47
CA TYR A 482 4.32 19.29 3.27
C TYR A 482 2.89 18.73 3.15
N GLN A 483 1.87 19.57 2.99
CA GLN A 483 0.47 19.13 2.88
C GLN A 483 0.27 18.18 1.68
N HIS A 484 0.97 18.41 0.58
CA HIS A 484 0.85 17.68 -0.67
C HIS A 484 2.01 16.73 -0.97
N ALA A 485 3.22 17.04 -0.48
CA ALA A 485 4.44 16.29 -0.80
C ALA A 485 4.90 15.33 0.30
N GLU A 486 4.24 15.27 1.47
CA GLU A 486 4.61 14.39 2.55
C GLU A 486 3.84 13.06 2.48
N PRO A 487 4.51 11.91 2.49
CA PRO A 487 3.88 10.60 2.67
C PRO A 487 3.73 10.28 4.16
N THR A 488 2.67 9.52 4.51
CA THR A 488 2.42 9.08 5.89
C THR A 488 2.17 7.57 5.97
N LEU A 489 2.39 6.98 7.15
CA LEU A 489 2.03 5.58 7.39
C LEU A 489 0.53 5.36 7.14
N ALA A 490 -0.31 6.29 7.63
CA ALA A 490 -1.77 6.22 7.49
C ALA A 490 -2.22 6.30 6.02
N GLY A 491 -1.58 7.12 5.21
CA GLY A 491 -1.89 7.25 3.77
C GLY A 491 -1.50 6.03 2.96
N ASN A 492 -0.40 5.36 3.34
CA ASN A 492 0.12 4.21 2.62
C ASN A 492 -0.54 2.88 2.99
N ALA A 493 -0.90 2.65 4.26
CA ALA A 493 -1.32 1.32 4.71
C ALA A 493 -2.57 0.78 3.99
N PRO A 494 -3.68 1.53 3.84
CA PRO A 494 -4.89 1.00 3.23
C PRO A 494 -4.71 0.64 1.75
N ILE A 495 -3.99 1.48 0.98
CA ILE A 495 -3.84 1.27 -0.46
C ILE A 495 -2.95 0.08 -0.81
N CYS A 496 -2.08 -0.38 0.11
CA CYS A 496 -1.35 -1.64 -0.05
C CYS A 496 -2.32 -2.81 -0.27
N GLY A 497 -3.40 -2.88 0.51
CA GLY A 497 -4.45 -3.89 0.34
C GLY A 497 -5.21 -3.75 -0.99
N VAL A 498 -5.49 -2.52 -1.42
CA VAL A 498 -6.13 -2.25 -2.71
C VAL A 498 -5.25 -2.75 -3.86
N PHE A 499 -3.96 -2.44 -3.86
CA PHE A 499 -3.03 -2.91 -4.89
C PHE A 499 -2.89 -4.44 -4.88
N ALA A 500 -2.83 -5.06 -3.70
CA ALA A 500 -2.80 -6.51 -3.58
C ALA A 500 -4.04 -7.14 -4.24
N ARG A 501 -5.24 -6.65 -3.91
CA ARG A 501 -6.50 -7.15 -4.48
C ARG A 501 -6.57 -6.96 -5.99
N LEU A 502 -6.18 -5.78 -6.50
CA LEU A 502 -6.21 -5.47 -7.92
C LEU A 502 -5.16 -6.25 -8.73
N ALA A 503 -4.09 -6.73 -8.11
CA ALA A 503 -3.08 -7.55 -8.78
C ALA A 503 -3.62 -8.89 -9.30
N SER A 504 -4.75 -9.36 -8.77
CA SER A 504 -5.41 -10.60 -9.21
C SER A 504 -6.50 -10.37 -10.27
N GLU A 505 -6.88 -9.11 -10.52
CA GLU A 505 -7.89 -8.82 -11.54
C GLU A 505 -7.35 -9.19 -12.94
N PRO A 506 -8.07 -10.02 -13.71
CA PRO A 506 -7.68 -10.24 -15.10
C PRO A 506 -7.67 -8.87 -15.80
N ALA A 507 -6.66 -8.64 -16.60
CA ALA A 507 -6.65 -7.47 -17.49
C ALA A 507 -8.00 -7.44 -18.20
N ALA A 508 -8.78 -6.36 -18.01
CA ALA A 508 -10.17 -6.28 -18.43
C ALA A 508 -10.28 -6.75 -19.87
N ALA A 509 -11.07 -7.78 -20.10
CA ALA A 509 -11.49 -8.15 -21.45
C ALA A 509 -12.17 -6.91 -22.01
N SER A 510 -11.55 -6.28 -22.99
CA SER A 510 -12.11 -5.15 -23.70
C SER A 510 -13.48 -5.54 -24.23
N ASP A 511 -14.52 -4.76 -23.91
CA ASP A 511 -15.79 -4.82 -24.63
C ASP A 511 -15.49 -4.76 -26.13
N ASN A 512 -15.76 -5.88 -26.80
CA ASN A 512 -15.84 -6.11 -28.24
C ASN A 512 -15.36 -4.96 -29.15
N SER A 513 -14.07 -4.69 -29.19
CA SER A 513 -13.36 -4.11 -30.31
C SER A 513 -12.20 -5.04 -30.66
N PRO A 514 -11.96 -5.37 -31.94
CA PRO A 514 -10.84 -6.22 -32.30
C PRO A 514 -9.56 -5.58 -31.78
N ALA A 515 -8.81 -6.33 -30.97
CA ALA A 515 -7.51 -5.91 -30.49
C ALA A 515 -6.67 -5.42 -31.68
N PRO A 516 -5.98 -4.26 -31.56
CA PRO A 516 -4.93 -3.96 -32.50
C PRO A 516 -3.96 -5.14 -32.42
N ALA A 517 -3.61 -5.67 -33.58
CA ALA A 517 -2.71 -6.81 -33.69
C ALA A 517 -1.50 -6.56 -32.81
N ALA A 518 -1.39 -7.33 -31.73
CA ALA A 518 -0.16 -7.40 -30.95
C ALA A 518 0.95 -7.65 -31.96
N TYR A 519 1.98 -6.81 -31.93
CA TYR A 519 3.23 -7.13 -32.62
C TYR A 519 3.68 -8.48 -32.09
N SER A 520 3.36 -9.52 -32.83
CA SER A 520 3.95 -10.83 -32.64
C SER A 520 5.32 -10.73 -33.27
N PRO A 521 6.40 -10.77 -32.49
CA PRO A 521 7.69 -10.97 -33.07
C PRO A 521 7.61 -12.27 -33.89
N PRO A 522 8.22 -12.36 -35.07
CA PRO A 522 8.18 -13.54 -35.90
C PRO A 522 8.57 -14.73 -35.01
N HIS A 523 7.65 -15.66 -34.84
CA HIS A 523 7.89 -16.94 -34.19
C HIS A 523 8.90 -17.70 -35.05
N ASP A 524 10.17 -17.54 -34.72
CA ASP A 524 11.18 -18.52 -35.05
C ASP A 524 11.31 -19.48 -33.85
N SER A 525 10.23 -20.15 -33.54
CA SER A 525 10.15 -21.27 -32.61
C SER A 525 9.78 -22.53 -33.40
N SER A 526 10.71 -22.98 -34.19
CA SER A 526 10.81 -24.41 -34.42
C SER A 526 11.41 -24.99 -33.13
N PRO A 527 10.69 -25.86 -32.37
CA PRO A 527 11.30 -26.58 -31.28
C PRO A 527 12.42 -27.41 -31.89
N SER A 528 13.66 -27.07 -31.61
CA SER A 528 14.78 -27.97 -31.87
C SER A 528 14.50 -29.23 -31.03
N LYS A 529 14.19 -30.34 -31.67
CA LYS A 529 14.03 -31.62 -31.00
C LYS A 529 15.26 -31.88 -30.15
N GLY A 530 15.11 -31.77 -28.80
CA GLY A 530 16.18 -32.06 -27.83
C GLY A 530 16.63 -30.93 -26.89
N SER A 531 16.02 -29.74 -26.92
CA SER A 531 16.35 -28.72 -25.90
C SER A 531 15.77 -29.12 -24.54
N PRO A 532 16.55 -29.07 -23.44
CA PRO A 532 16.06 -29.41 -22.10
C PRO A 532 15.19 -28.26 -21.51
N LEU A 533 15.18 -27.10 -22.16
CA LEU A 533 14.42 -25.92 -21.75
C LEU A 533 13.50 -25.43 -22.85
N GLU A 534 12.31 -25.06 -22.45
CA GLU A 534 11.38 -24.25 -23.24
C GLU A 534 11.53 -22.78 -22.83
N PHE A 535 11.67 -21.88 -23.79
CA PHE A 535 11.79 -20.45 -23.55
C PHE A 535 10.51 -19.74 -24.00
N VAL A 536 9.88 -19.04 -23.07
CA VAL A 536 8.75 -18.13 -23.35
C VAL A 536 9.25 -16.70 -23.18
N HIS A 537 9.18 -15.90 -24.23
CA HIS A 537 9.69 -14.55 -24.27
C HIS A 537 8.55 -13.55 -24.31
N THR A 538 8.53 -12.59 -23.38
CA THR A 538 7.56 -11.50 -23.30
C THR A 538 8.29 -10.16 -23.14
N VAL A 539 7.67 -9.08 -23.62
CA VAL A 539 8.10 -7.72 -23.33
C VAL A 539 7.18 -7.18 -22.25
N SER A 540 7.73 -6.91 -21.07
CA SER A 540 6.96 -6.45 -19.93
C SER A 540 6.85 -4.93 -19.81
N ASN A 541 7.73 -4.18 -20.49
CA ASN A 541 7.71 -2.73 -20.51
C ASN A 541 8.52 -2.18 -21.69
N SER A 542 8.19 -0.97 -22.17
CA SER A 542 9.00 -0.21 -23.14
C SER A 542 9.00 1.27 -22.78
N TRP A 543 10.08 1.97 -23.10
CA TRP A 543 10.21 3.43 -22.92
C TRP A 543 11.20 4.00 -23.90
N THR A 544 11.09 5.32 -24.16
CA THR A 544 12.02 6.03 -25.04
C THR A 544 12.93 6.95 -24.22
N THR A 545 14.22 6.83 -24.42
CA THR A 545 15.23 7.72 -23.83
C THR A 545 16.15 8.25 -24.94
N ASN A 546 16.30 9.58 -25.04
CA ASN A 546 17.11 10.25 -26.06
C ASN A 546 16.78 9.80 -27.50
N GLY A 547 15.50 9.56 -27.79
CA GLY A 547 15.06 9.10 -29.11
C GLY A 547 15.32 7.64 -29.44
N VAL A 548 15.80 6.86 -28.47
CA VAL A 548 16.00 5.40 -28.58
C VAL A 548 14.92 4.70 -27.75
N GLU A 549 14.22 3.78 -28.36
CA GLU A 549 13.22 2.94 -27.71
C GLU A 549 13.88 1.74 -27.05
N TYR A 550 13.65 1.57 -25.75
CA TYR A 550 14.15 0.45 -24.94
C TYR A 550 13.00 -0.46 -24.53
N TYR A 551 13.30 -1.74 -24.41
CA TYR A 551 12.34 -2.77 -24.00
C TYR A 551 12.87 -3.55 -22.81
N ARG A 552 12.03 -3.81 -21.82
CA ARG A 552 12.29 -4.77 -20.76
C ARG A 552 11.74 -6.12 -21.18
N HIS A 553 12.65 -7.01 -21.51
CA HIS A 553 12.36 -8.37 -21.92
C HIS A 553 12.36 -9.30 -20.71
N VAL A 554 11.34 -10.16 -20.62
CA VAL A 554 11.23 -11.23 -19.62
C VAL A 554 11.19 -12.55 -20.37
N VAL A 555 12.13 -13.43 -20.04
CA VAL A 555 12.22 -14.76 -20.64
C VAL A 555 12.05 -15.80 -19.54
N THR A 556 11.01 -16.62 -19.62
CA THR A 556 10.79 -17.75 -18.73
C THR A 556 11.41 -18.99 -19.35
N ALA A 557 12.43 -19.56 -18.72
CA ALA A 557 13.09 -20.79 -19.10
C ALA A 557 12.54 -21.94 -18.26
N LYS A 558 11.66 -22.78 -18.84
CA LYS A 558 11.03 -23.91 -18.16
C LYS A 558 11.80 -25.21 -18.42
N ASN A 559 12.13 -25.94 -17.37
CA ASN A 559 12.75 -27.25 -17.49
C ASN A 559 11.73 -28.29 -18.00
N THR A 560 11.97 -28.85 -19.19
CA THR A 560 11.11 -29.83 -19.84
C THR A 560 11.73 -31.24 -19.94
N CYS A 561 12.94 -31.43 -19.38
CA CYS A 561 13.66 -32.71 -19.56
C CYS A 561 13.30 -33.82 -18.55
N GLY A 562 12.35 -33.60 -17.64
CA GLY A 562 11.91 -34.63 -16.69
C GLY A 562 12.87 -34.94 -15.53
N HIS A 563 14.05 -34.34 -15.49
CA HIS A 563 15.07 -34.46 -14.43
C HIS A 563 15.51 -33.09 -13.96
N THR A 564 16.06 -32.99 -12.76
CA THR A 564 16.63 -31.73 -12.26
C THR A 564 17.89 -31.36 -13.07
N ILE A 565 17.91 -30.17 -13.66
CA ILE A 565 19.10 -29.63 -14.32
C ILE A 565 19.99 -29.03 -13.22
N THR A 566 21.14 -29.66 -12.98
CA THR A 566 22.12 -29.24 -11.94
C THR A 566 23.19 -28.31 -12.46
N TYR A 567 23.38 -28.26 -13.76
CA TYR A 567 24.26 -27.30 -14.43
C TYR A 567 23.64 -26.88 -15.76
N LEU A 568 23.71 -25.59 -16.06
CA LEU A 568 23.20 -25.00 -17.30
C LEU A 568 24.19 -23.97 -17.83
N LYS A 569 24.48 -24.02 -19.11
CA LYS A 569 25.25 -23.01 -19.84
C LYS A 569 24.43 -22.51 -21.02
N LEU A 570 24.19 -21.22 -21.04
CA LEU A 570 23.41 -20.53 -22.07
C LEU A 570 24.31 -19.59 -22.89
N HIS A 571 23.98 -19.46 -24.17
CA HIS A 571 24.53 -18.42 -25.04
C HIS A 571 23.44 -17.37 -25.28
N VAL A 572 23.72 -16.10 -25.01
CA VAL A 572 22.82 -14.97 -25.17
C VAL A 572 23.41 -14.01 -26.18
N LYS A 573 23.05 -14.18 -27.45
CA LYS A 573 23.52 -13.36 -28.57
C LYS A 573 22.70 -12.08 -28.72
N GLU A 574 23.31 -11.07 -29.30
CA GLU A 574 22.67 -9.80 -29.63
C GLU A 574 22.15 -9.06 -28.39
N LEU A 575 22.70 -9.38 -27.20
CA LEU A 575 22.43 -8.67 -25.96
C LEU A 575 23.24 -7.37 -25.94
N SER A 576 22.53 -6.23 -25.83
CA SER A 576 23.16 -4.91 -25.80
C SER A 576 23.05 -4.18 -24.47
N GLY A 577 22.31 -4.76 -23.52
CA GLY A 577 22.05 -4.18 -22.19
C GLY A 577 22.27 -5.16 -21.05
N PRO A 578 21.95 -4.75 -19.80
CA PRO A 578 22.12 -5.60 -18.63
C PRO A 578 21.16 -6.79 -18.65
N ILE A 579 21.65 -7.94 -18.14
CA ILE A 579 20.86 -9.17 -17.97
C ILE A 579 20.86 -9.59 -16.50
N TYR A 580 19.70 -10.06 -16.02
CA TYR A 580 19.44 -10.50 -14.65
C TYR A 580 18.87 -11.92 -14.65
N GLY A 581 19.06 -12.65 -13.55
CA GLY A 581 18.60 -14.05 -13.41
C GLY A 581 19.61 -15.07 -13.94
N LEU A 582 20.77 -14.63 -14.40
CA LEU A 582 21.89 -15.48 -14.84
C LEU A 582 23.22 -14.90 -14.32
N SER A 583 24.23 -15.75 -14.17
CA SER A 583 25.60 -15.36 -13.87
C SER A 583 26.45 -15.38 -15.14
N ALA A 584 27.16 -14.28 -15.43
CA ALA A 584 28.07 -14.23 -16.58
C ALA A 584 29.28 -15.14 -16.36
N THR A 585 29.69 -15.85 -17.41
CA THR A 585 30.93 -16.65 -17.39
C THR A 585 32.13 -15.83 -17.90
N LYS A 586 33.31 -16.45 -17.92
CA LYS A 586 34.50 -15.85 -18.53
C LYS A 586 34.49 -15.83 -20.07
N GLU A 587 33.57 -16.60 -20.67
CA GLU A 587 33.42 -16.66 -22.12
C GLU A 587 32.39 -15.60 -22.57
N LYS A 588 32.69 -14.91 -23.65
CA LYS A 588 31.85 -13.86 -24.20
C LYS A 588 30.43 -14.39 -24.52
N ASP A 589 29.43 -13.58 -24.21
CA ASP A 589 27.99 -13.87 -24.47
C ASP A 589 27.50 -15.19 -23.87
N THR A 590 28.16 -15.68 -22.82
CA THR A 590 27.85 -16.97 -22.19
C THR A 590 27.54 -16.80 -20.72
N TYR A 591 26.47 -17.48 -20.27
CA TYR A 591 25.90 -17.36 -18.94
C TYR A 591 25.60 -18.72 -18.34
N GLU A 592 25.54 -18.80 -17.01
CA GLU A 592 25.21 -19.99 -16.24
C GLU A 592 24.17 -19.69 -15.16
N PHE A 593 23.72 -20.70 -14.42
CA PHE A 593 22.81 -20.51 -13.30
C PHE A 593 23.30 -19.43 -12.34
N PRO A 594 22.38 -18.61 -11.80
CA PRO A 594 22.76 -17.64 -10.78
C PRO A 594 23.27 -18.36 -9.53
N SER A 595 24.22 -17.75 -8.83
CA SER A 595 24.89 -18.34 -7.67
C SER A 595 23.97 -18.75 -6.53
N TRP A 596 22.78 -18.18 -6.46
CA TRP A 596 21.75 -18.51 -5.46
C TRP A 596 20.95 -19.79 -5.80
N LEU A 597 20.95 -20.25 -7.04
CA LEU A 597 20.24 -21.49 -7.48
C LEU A 597 21.13 -22.72 -7.25
N THR A 598 21.38 -23.05 -5.99
CA THR A 598 22.35 -24.11 -5.60
C THR A 598 21.84 -25.53 -5.77
N HIS A 599 20.52 -25.73 -5.82
CA HIS A 599 19.86 -27.02 -5.98
C HIS A 599 19.52 -27.39 -7.44
N GLY A 600 19.87 -26.51 -8.39
CA GLY A 600 19.51 -26.66 -9.78
C GLY A 600 18.04 -26.32 -10.08
N LEU A 601 17.59 -26.59 -11.30
CA LEU A 601 16.23 -26.34 -11.78
C LEU A 601 15.48 -27.66 -11.90
N ALA A 602 14.51 -27.90 -11.02
CA ALA A 602 13.76 -29.15 -10.97
C ALA A 602 12.88 -29.35 -12.23
N ALA A 603 12.46 -30.60 -12.51
CA ALA A 603 11.57 -30.89 -13.62
C ALA A 603 10.27 -30.09 -13.53
N GLY A 604 9.93 -29.34 -14.58
CA GLY A 604 8.76 -28.46 -14.64
C GLY A 604 8.96 -27.08 -13.99
N GLU A 605 10.05 -26.86 -13.23
CA GLU A 605 10.39 -25.58 -12.62
C GLU A 605 10.81 -24.56 -13.68
N GLN A 606 10.67 -23.28 -13.33
CA GLN A 606 10.92 -22.15 -14.22
C GLN A 606 11.99 -21.22 -13.65
N LEU A 607 12.89 -20.75 -14.50
CA LEU A 607 13.86 -19.69 -14.22
C LEU A 607 13.48 -18.45 -15.01
N THR A 608 13.32 -17.33 -14.34
CA THR A 608 13.05 -16.04 -14.98
C THR A 608 14.35 -15.29 -15.27
N ILE A 609 14.53 -14.91 -16.53
CA ILE A 609 15.64 -14.13 -17.04
C ILE A 609 15.09 -12.78 -17.50
N VAL A 610 15.69 -11.68 -17.07
CA VAL A 610 15.27 -10.33 -17.45
C VAL A 610 16.44 -9.59 -18.07
N TYR A 611 16.20 -8.89 -19.17
CA TYR A 611 17.19 -7.98 -19.74
C TYR A 611 16.52 -6.74 -20.34
N ILE A 612 17.31 -5.67 -20.50
CA ILE A 612 16.85 -4.38 -21.02
C ILE A 612 17.71 -4.01 -22.19
N GLN A 613 17.11 -3.77 -23.36
CA GLN A 613 17.84 -3.29 -24.52
C GLN A 613 16.96 -2.53 -25.52
N GLY A 614 17.59 -1.70 -26.35
CA GLY A 614 16.96 -1.13 -27.54
C GLY A 614 17.12 -2.06 -28.74
N GLY A 615 16.12 -2.06 -29.64
CA GLY A 615 16.16 -2.89 -30.85
C GLY A 615 15.64 -4.32 -30.66
N PRO A 616 16.02 -5.28 -31.53
CA PRO A 616 15.48 -6.62 -31.52
C PRO A 616 15.86 -7.41 -30.26
N PRO A 617 15.04 -8.41 -29.86
CA PRO A 617 15.31 -9.22 -28.68
C PRO A 617 16.59 -10.06 -28.81
N ALA A 618 17.26 -10.27 -27.67
CA ALA A 618 18.42 -11.16 -27.59
C ALA A 618 18.04 -12.61 -27.87
N LYS A 619 18.94 -13.36 -28.52
CA LYS A 619 18.74 -14.76 -28.87
C LYS A 619 19.37 -15.66 -27.82
N ILE A 620 18.52 -16.40 -27.08
CA ILE A 620 18.95 -17.30 -26.01
C ILE A 620 18.94 -18.75 -26.49
N SER A 621 20.01 -19.48 -26.26
CA SER A 621 20.13 -20.90 -26.61
C SER A 621 20.93 -21.69 -25.57
N VAL A 622 20.59 -22.97 -25.40
CA VAL A 622 21.31 -23.87 -24.50
C VAL A 622 22.59 -24.33 -25.19
N VAL A 623 23.72 -24.14 -24.53
CA VAL A 623 25.05 -24.60 -24.98
C VAL A 623 25.38 -25.96 -24.38
N ASN A 624 25.16 -26.10 -23.08
CA ASN A 624 25.45 -27.32 -22.33
C ASN A 624 24.62 -27.40 -21.06
N TYR A 625 24.31 -28.60 -20.60
CA TYR A 625 23.63 -28.83 -19.34
C TYR A 625 23.99 -30.18 -18.74
N LYS A 626 23.74 -30.37 -17.43
CA LYS A 626 23.86 -31.65 -16.72
C LYS A 626 22.59 -31.85 -15.89
N THR A 627 22.15 -33.09 -15.82
CA THR A 627 21.02 -33.48 -14.97
C THR A 627 21.49 -34.34 -13.80
N ALA A 628 20.69 -34.31 -12.70
CA ALA A 628 20.89 -35.23 -11.59
C ALA A 628 20.32 -36.59 -11.92
#